data_6d9815ed84f65f87f65324115add7e4f
#
_entry.id   6d9815ed84f65f87f65324115add7e4f
#
_cell.length_a   1.000
_cell.length_b   1.000
_cell.length_c   1.000
_cell.angle_alpha   90.00
_cell.angle_beta   90.00
_cell.angle_gamma   90.00
#
_symmetry.space_group_name_H-M   'P 1'
#
loop_
_entity.id
_entity.type
_entity.pdbx_description
1 polymer ?
#
loop_
_entity_poly.entity_id
_entity_poly.type
_entity_poly.pdbx_seq_one_letter_code
_entity_poly.pdbx_strand_id
1 'polypeptide(L)'
;MIYYPLQTLKQIGITEICIVSGKEHCGQIMNQLGSGEEYEVDITYRVQEKPGGIAQALSLCESFAGDEPITVCLGDNIFEDDFGNNPWQIFTTEWIDSFFDKEPMSHIFIKKVPDPERFGVPVFQGVDRHLIKIEEKPEKPKSDYAVTGLYVLDSNVWNIIRELKPSERGELEIVDVINWYVDRGRTGYSELEGFWSDAGTPDSLVHANKLVSERSKDA
;
A
#
# COMPACT_ATOMS: atom_id res chain seq x y z
N MET A 1 -5.76 6.48 13.62
CA MET A 1 -4.94 5.74 12.64
C MET A 1 -5.66 5.69 11.29
N ILE A 2 -6.76 4.98 11.16
CA ILE A 2 -7.44 4.71 9.85
C ILE A 2 -7.81 5.97 9.03
N TYR A 3 -7.93 7.13 9.65
CA TYR A 3 -8.20 8.39 8.96
C TYR A 3 -7.08 8.84 8.02
N TYR A 4 -5.80 8.51 8.31
CA TYR A 4 -4.67 8.91 7.48
C TYR A 4 -4.65 8.18 6.13
N PRO A 5 -4.75 6.84 6.09
CA PRO A 5 -4.91 6.11 4.84
C PRO A 5 -6.14 6.59 4.04
N LEU A 6 -7.26 6.87 4.72
CA LEU A 6 -8.45 7.38 4.08
C LEU A 6 -8.20 8.75 3.41
N GLN A 7 -7.52 9.66 4.12
CA GLN A 7 -7.14 10.97 3.56
C GLN A 7 -6.16 10.82 2.39
N THR A 8 -5.18 9.92 2.48
CA THR A 8 -4.24 9.63 1.39
C THR A 8 -4.99 9.18 0.14
N LEU A 9 -5.90 8.21 0.26
CA LEU A 9 -6.70 7.73 -0.86
C LEU A 9 -7.57 8.85 -1.45
N LYS A 10 -8.19 9.68 -0.61
CA LYS A 10 -8.99 10.81 -1.06
C LYS A 10 -8.16 11.88 -1.81
N GLN A 11 -6.93 12.18 -1.36
CA GLN A 11 -6.02 13.12 -2.04
C GLN A 11 -5.69 12.70 -3.47
N ILE A 12 -5.61 11.41 -3.74
CA ILE A 12 -5.38 10.86 -5.10
C ILE A 12 -6.68 10.66 -5.88
N GLY A 13 -7.82 11.12 -5.36
CA GLY A 13 -9.12 11.10 -6.05
C GLY A 13 -9.90 9.79 -5.93
N ILE A 14 -9.48 8.86 -5.05
CA ILE A 14 -10.20 7.60 -4.82
C ILE A 14 -11.32 7.83 -3.81
N THR A 15 -12.55 7.57 -4.25
CA THR A 15 -13.78 7.76 -3.44
C THR A 15 -14.50 6.46 -3.14
N GLU A 16 -14.29 5.39 -3.91
CA GLU A 16 -14.84 4.07 -3.63
C GLU A 16 -13.78 3.23 -2.91
N ILE A 17 -14.05 2.87 -1.65
CA ILE A 17 -13.05 2.27 -0.75
C ILE A 17 -13.58 0.97 -0.15
N CYS A 18 -12.79 -0.10 -0.26
CA CYS A 18 -13.05 -1.36 0.45
C CYS A 18 -12.11 -1.49 1.66
N ILE A 19 -12.67 -1.46 2.85
CA ILE A 19 -11.92 -1.68 4.09
C ILE A 19 -11.95 -3.16 4.47
N VAL A 20 -10.77 -3.77 4.51
CA VAL A 20 -10.61 -5.14 5.02
C VAL A 20 -10.08 -5.10 6.45
N SER A 21 -10.76 -5.74 7.35
CA SER A 21 -10.36 -5.81 8.76
C SER A 21 -10.63 -7.19 9.35
N GLY A 22 -9.86 -7.56 10.37
CA GLY A 22 -10.15 -8.75 11.17
C GLY A 22 -11.50 -8.64 11.86
N LYS A 23 -12.17 -9.76 12.07
CA LYS A 23 -13.53 -9.83 12.64
C LYS A 23 -13.69 -9.13 13.99
N GLU A 24 -12.61 -9.08 14.79
CA GLU A 24 -12.62 -8.46 16.12
C GLU A 24 -12.67 -6.93 16.08
N HIS A 25 -12.23 -6.32 14.98
CA HIS A 25 -12.11 -4.87 14.83
C HIS A 25 -13.08 -4.27 13.80
N CYS A 26 -13.64 -5.08 12.91
CA CYS A 26 -14.48 -4.61 11.81
C CYS A 26 -15.66 -3.77 12.32
N GLY A 27 -16.34 -4.21 13.38
CA GLY A 27 -17.47 -3.49 13.98
C GLY A 27 -17.08 -2.13 14.56
N GLN A 28 -15.88 -2.00 15.14
CA GLN A 28 -15.39 -0.73 15.67
C GLN A 28 -15.08 0.25 14.54
N ILE A 29 -14.42 -0.21 13.48
CA ILE A 29 -14.10 0.60 12.31
C ILE A 29 -15.40 1.06 11.62
N MET A 30 -16.35 0.15 11.44
CA MET A 30 -17.66 0.47 10.85
C MET A 30 -18.44 1.50 11.68
N ASN A 31 -18.44 1.38 13.00
CA ASN A 31 -19.08 2.38 13.88
C ASN A 31 -18.41 3.76 13.81
N GLN A 32 -17.11 3.81 13.48
CA GLN A 32 -16.32 5.02 13.46
C GLN A 32 -16.42 5.75 12.12
N LEU A 33 -16.48 5.02 11.01
CA LEU A 33 -16.44 5.57 9.65
C LEU A 33 -17.82 5.58 8.96
N GLY A 34 -18.76 4.77 9.45
CA GLY A 34 -20.10 4.66 8.84
C GLY A 34 -20.05 4.20 7.39
N SER A 35 -20.85 4.84 6.54
CA SER A 35 -20.81 4.65 5.08
C SER A 35 -19.65 5.39 4.39
N GLY A 36 -18.98 6.29 5.11
CA GLY A 36 -17.97 7.17 4.54
C GLY A 36 -18.51 8.56 4.15
N GLU A 37 -19.80 8.83 4.28
CA GLU A 37 -20.45 10.09 3.86
C GLU A 37 -19.79 11.33 4.49
N GLU A 38 -19.42 11.26 5.79
CA GLU A 38 -18.73 12.34 6.49
C GLU A 38 -17.35 12.67 5.87
N TYR A 39 -16.75 11.69 5.19
CA TYR A 39 -15.44 11.82 4.53
C TYR A 39 -15.55 12.01 3.01
N GLU A 40 -16.79 12.11 2.47
CA GLU A 40 -17.07 12.22 1.03
C GLU A 40 -16.53 11.03 0.22
N VAL A 41 -16.65 9.83 0.78
CA VAL A 41 -16.27 8.56 0.16
C VAL A 41 -17.39 7.53 0.36
N ASP A 42 -17.38 6.47 -0.44
CA ASP A 42 -18.27 5.30 -0.28
C ASP A 42 -17.46 4.12 0.26
N ILE A 43 -17.84 3.59 1.43
CA ILE A 43 -17.07 2.54 2.11
C ILE A 43 -17.82 1.22 2.10
N THR A 44 -17.20 0.23 1.49
CA THR A 44 -17.54 -1.18 1.61
C THR A 44 -16.65 -1.86 2.64
N TYR A 45 -17.16 -2.83 3.38
CA TYR A 45 -16.41 -3.57 4.40
C TYR A 45 -16.30 -5.05 4.04
N ARG A 46 -15.11 -5.62 4.29
CA ARG A 46 -14.84 -7.06 4.19
C ARG A 46 -14.19 -7.55 5.49
N VAL A 47 -14.54 -8.74 5.90
CA VAL A 47 -14.00 -9.35 7.12
C VAL A 47 -12.99 -10.42 6.74
N GLN A 48 -11.77 -10.26 7.23
CA GLN A 48 -10.74 -11.29 7.19
C GLN A 48 -10.90 -12.20 8.41
N GLU A 49 -11.38 -13.41 8.20
CA GLU A 49 -11.70 -14.36 9.30
C GLU A 49 -10.44 -14.83 10.05
N LYS A 50 -9.34 -14.96 9.33
CA LYS A 50 -8.03 -15.38 9.87
C LYS A 50 -6.92 -14.56 9.26
N PRO A 51 -5.91 -14.17 10.03
CA PRO A 51 -4.74 -13.48 9.50
C PRO A 51 -3.98 -14.41 8.54
N GLY A 52 -4.11 -14.17 7.25
CA GLY A 52 -3.49 -14.94 6.18
C GLY A 52 -2.57 -14.12 5.29
N GLY A 53 -2.14 -12.96 5.77
CA GLY A 53 -1.29 -12.02 5.04
C GLY A 53 -2.07 -10.96 4.24
N ILE A 54 -1.34 -9.97 3.72
CA ILE A 54 -1.92 -8.83 3.00
C ILE A 54 -2.55 -9.28 1.67
N ALA A 55 -1.90 -10.17 0.93
CA ALA A 55 -2.44 -10.67 -0.33
C ALA A 55 -3.75 -11.48 -0.11
N GLN A 56 -3.86 -12.22 1.00
CA GLN A 56 -5.12 -12.90 1.33
C GLN A 56 -6.22 -11.89 1.69
N ALA A 57 -5.92 -10.84 2.46
CA ALA A 57 -6.88 -9.77 2.72
C ALA A 57 -7.34 -9.11 1.41
N LEU A 58 -6.40 -8.82 0.51
CA LEU A 58 -6.68 -8.22 -0.78
C LEU A 58 -7.61 -9.09 -1.64
N SER A 59 -7.45 -10.42 -1.62
CA SER A 59 -8.32 -11.34 -2.37
C SER A 59 -9.81 -11.20 -2.04
N LEU A 60 -10.15 -10.71 -0.84
CA LEU A 60 -11.54 -10.46 -0.44
C LEU A 60 -12.18 -9.28 -1.16
N CYS A 61 -11.36 -8.44 -1.80
CA CYS A 61 -11.80 -7.23 -2.51
C CYS A 61 -12.06 -7.48 -4.00
N GLU A 62 -11.77 -8.65 -4.55
CA GLU A 62 -11.90 -8.94 -5.99
C GLU A 62 -13.29 -8.60 -6.52
N SER A 63 -14.36 -9.02 -5.82
CA SER A 63 -15.74 -8.73 -6.25
C SER A 63 -16.15 -7.26 -6.12
N PHE A 64 -15.37 -6.46 -5.37
CA PHE A 64 -15.56 -5.02 -5.24
C PHE A 64 -14.88 -4.28 -6.38
N ALA A 65 -13.63 -4.62 -6.67
CA ALA A 65 -12.80 -3.93 -7.65
C ALA A 65 -13.05 -4.39 -9.10
N GLY A 66 -13.49 -5.65 -9.29
CA GLY A 66 -13.69 -6.19 -10.64
C GLY A 66 -12.39 -6.17 -11.46
N ASP A 67 -12.49 -5.64 -12.68
CA ASP A 67 -11.38 -5.54 -13.64
C ASP A 67 -10.64 -4.19 -13.58
N GLU A 68 -10.99 -3.32 -12.64
CA GLU A 68 -10.35 -2.02 -12.49
C GLU A 68 -8.99 -2.11 -11.79
N PRO A 69 -8.03 -1.20 -12.08
CA PRO A 69 -6.84 -1.04 -11.26
C PRO A 69 -7.21 -0.64 -9.83
N ILE A 70 -6.40 -1.07 -8.89
CA ILE A 70 -6.62 -0.81 -7.47
C ILE A 70 -5.44 -0.09 -6.85
N THR A 71 -5.74 0.77 -5.88
CA THR A 71 -4.76 1.32 -4.95
C THR A 71 -4.97 0.69 -3.58
N VAL A 72 -3.92 0.09 -3.05
CA VAL A 72 -3.91 -0.53 -1.72
C VAL A 72 -3.16 0.39 -0.77
N CYS A 73 -3.80 0.78 0.33
CA CYS A 73 -3.17 1.54 1.40
C CYS A 73 -3.34 0.79 2.72
N LEU A 74 -2.24 0.47 3.40
CA LEU A 74 -2.30 -0.23 4.68
C LEU A 74 -2.81 0.71 5.77
N GLY A 75 -3.68 0.19 6.64
CA GLY A 75 -4.43 0.96 7.63
C GLY A 75 -3.62 1.59 8.76
N ASP A 76 -2.35 1.24 8.88
CA ASP A 76 -1.39 1.75 9.85
C ASP A 76 -0.35 2.69 9.23
N ASN A 77 -0.42 2.96 7.93
CA ASN A 77 0.54 3.81 7.25
C ASN A 77 0.14 5.29 7.29
N ILE A 78 1.12 6.13 7.56
CA ILE A 78 1.00 7.59 7.58
C ILE A 78 2.04 8.15 6.61
N PHE A 79 1.57 8.98 5.67
CA PHE A 79 2.39 9.63 4.67
C PHE A 79 2.36 11.15 4.86
N GLU A 80 3.51 11.80 4.70
CA GLU A 80 3.60 13.26 4.69
C GLU A 80 3.49 13.83 3.28
N ASP A 81 3.84 13.06 2.28
CA ASP A 81 3.78 13.50 0.89
C ASP A 81 2.35 13.88 0.49
N ASP A 82 2.23 14.94 -0.31
CA ASP A 82 0.98 15.37 -0.90
C ASP A 82 0.77 14.65 -2.24
N PHE A 83 0.01 13.58 -2.21
CA PHE A 83 -0.30 12.80 -3.40
C PHE A 83 -1.27 13.52 -4.37
N GLY A 84 -1.96 14.55 -3.96
CA GLY A 84 -2.83 15.38 -4.81
C GLY A 84 -2.04 16.28 -5.77
N ASN A 85 -0.90 16.82 -5.29
CA ASN A 85 0.07 17.56 -6.10
C ASN A 85 1.27 16.69 -6.49
N ASN A 86 1.01 15.43 -6.79
CA ASN A 86 2.03 14.39 -6.86
C ASN A 86 3.11 14.70 -7.92
N PRO A 87 4.38 14.87 -7.50
CA PRO A 87 5.47 15.21 -8.39
C PRO A 87 5.84 14.08 -9.35
N TRP A 88 5.39 12.86 -9.06
CA TRP A 88 5.68 11.66 -9.87
C TRP A 88 4.72 11.49 -11.04
N GLN A 89 3.69 12.35 -11.16
CA GLN A 89 2.62 12.25 -12.18
C GLN A 89 1.95 10.88 -12.23
N ILE A 90 1.96 10.15 -11.13
CA ILE A 90 1.25 8.90 -10.92
C ILE A 90 -0.18 9.29 -10.52
N PHE A 91 -1.18 8.50 -10.87
CA PHE A 91 -2.61 8.82 -10.69
C PHE A 91 -3.15 9.92 -11.64
N THR A 92 -2.37 10.40 -12.63
CA THR A 92 -2.92 11.20 -13.71
C THR A 92 -3.76 10.33 -14.65
N THR A 93 -4.70 10.93 -15.37
CA THR A 93 -5.52 10.19 -16.35
C THR A 93 -4.64 9.46 -17.37
N GLU A 94 -3.61 10.14 -17.89
CA GLU A 94 -2.67 9.55 -18.87
C GLU A 94 -1.89 8.37 -18.28
N TRP A 95 -1.52 8.46 -16.99
CA TRP A 95 -0.82 7.38 -16.31
C TRP A 95 -1.76 6.19 -16.08
N ILE A 96 -3.00 6.44 -15.60
CA ILE A 96 -4.03 5.41 -15.41
C ILE A 96 -4.35 4.74 -16.74
N ASP A 97 -4.57 5.50 -17.81
CA ASP A 97 -4.82 4.95 -19.14
C ASP A 97 -3.68 4.05 -19.63
N SER A 98 -2.43 4.36 -19.25
CA SER A 98 -1.28 3.52 -19.56
C SER A 98 -1.30 2.15 -18.86
N PHE A 99 -2.03 2.02 -17.75
CA PHE A 99 -2.25 0.75 -17.07
C PHE A 99 -3.25 -0.15 -17.82
N PHE A 100 -4.23 0.44 -18.52
CA PHE A 100 -5.23 -0.32 -19.26
C PHE A 100 -4.74 -0.81 -20.62
N ASP A 101 -3.82 -0.09 -21.25
CA ASP A 101 -3.46 -0.33 -22.66
C ASP A 101 -2.32 -1.34 -22.87
N LYS A 102 -1.70 -1.86 -21.79
CA LYS A 102 -0.47 -2.65 -21.91
C LYS A 102 -0.46 -3.84 -20.93
N GLU A 103 0.58 -4.66 -21.08
CA GLU A 103 0.83 -5.80 -20.20
C GLU A 103 0.76 -5.45 -18.71
N PRO A 104 0.46 -6.44 -17.84
CA PRO A 104 0.27 -6.25 -16.39
C PRO A 104 1.31 -5.34 -15.73
N MET A 105 0.85 -4.41 -14.91
CA MET A 105 1.71 -3.41 -14.26
C MET A 105 1.42 -3.25 -12.77
N SER A 106 2.47 -2.94 -12.01
CA SER A 106 2.38 -2.50 -10.62
C SER A 106 3.22 -1.25 -10.38
N HIS A 107 2.88 -0.48 -9.35
CA HIS A 107 3.70 0.62 -8.85
C HIS A 107 3.79 0.57 -7.35
N ILE A 108 4.99 0.81 -6.81
CA ILE A 108 5.26 0.83 -5.37
C ILE A 108 5.89 2.15 -4.95
N PHE A 109 5.73 2.48 -3.68
CA PHE A 109 6.39 3.63 -3.07
C PHE A 109 7.43 3.14 -2.08
N ILE A 110 8.62 3.70 -2.14
CA ILE A 110 9.74 3.34 -1.29
C ILE A 110 10.19 4.54 -0.45
N LYS A 111 10.71 4.27 0.73
CA LYS A 111 11.27 5.28 1.63
C LYS A 111 12.58 4.81 2.21
N LYS A 112 13.56 5.73 2.29
CA LYS A 112 14.80 5.48 3.03
C LYS A 112 14.52 5.47 4.53
N VAL A 113 14.93 4.39 5.21
CA VAL A 113 14.66 4.16 6.64
C VAL A 113 15.92 3.68 7.36
N PRO A 114 16.01 3.86 8.69
CA PRO A 114 17.16 3.39 9.47
C PRO A 114 17.14 1.88 9.75
N ASP A 115 15.99 1.21 9.62
CA ASP A 115 15.71 -0.16 10.02
C ASP A 115 14.99 -0.96 8.90
N PRO A 116 15.59 -1.03 7.67
CA PRO A 116 14.92 -1.62 6.50
C PRO A 116 14.60 -3.10 6.67
N GLU A 117 15.31 -3.84 7.54
CA GLU A 117 15.08 -5.26 7.82
C GLU A 117 13.69 -5.58 8.39
N ARG A 118 12.93 -4.56 8.81
CA ARG A 118 11.56 -4.73 9.29
C ARG A 118 10.52 -4.84 8.16
N PHE A 119 10.90 -4.50 6.94
CA PHE A 119 10.01 -4.27 5.80
C PHE A 119 10.39 -5.11 4.59
N GLY A 120 9.61 -5.01 3.54
CA GLY A 120 10.03 -5.41 2.21
C GLY A 120 11.16 -4.51 1.73
N VAL A 121 12.31 -5.07 1.38
CA VAL A 121 13.51 -4.32 0.99
C VAL A 121 13.73 -4.45 -0.51
N PRO A 122 13.70 -3.32 -1.28
CA PRO A 122 13.97 -3.36 -2.70
C PRO A 122 15.45 -3.63 -2.96
N VAL A 123 15.72 -4.52 -3.92
CA VAL A 123 17.05 -4.83 -4.42
C VAL A 123 17.20 -4.21 -5.80
N PHE A 124 18.23 -3.37 -5.95
CA PHE A 124 18.50 -2.66 -7.20
C PHE A 124 19.73 -3.20 -7.88
N GLN A 125 19.75 -3.09 -9.22
CA GLN A 125 20.90 -3.41 -10.07
C GLN A 125 21.27 -2.20 -10.94
N GLY A 126 22.59 -2.02 -11.13
CA GLY A 126 23.14 -0.97 -11.99
C GLY A 126 23.07 0.44 -11.40
N VAL A 127 23.65 1.41 -12.12
CA VAL A 127 23.66 2.84 -11.74
C VAL A 127 22.27 3.48 -11.85
N ASP A 128 21.44 2.97 -12.76
CA ASP A 128 20.06 3.45 -12.97
C ASP A 128 19.07 2.89 -11.93
N ARG A 129 19.57 2.17 -10.92
CA ARG A 129 18.78 1.59 -9.84
C ARG A 129 17.58 0.78 -10.37
N HIS A 130 17.82 -0.13 -11.32
CA HIS A 130 16.79 -1.01 -11.82
C HIS A 130 16.32 -1.97 -10.71
N LEU A 131 15.02 -1.96 -10.40
CA LEU A 131 14.43 -2.84 -9.39
C LEU A 131 14.41 -4.27 -9.92
N ILE A 132 15.10 -5.19 -9.23
CA ILE A 132 15.21 -6.60 -9.64
C ILE A 132 14.54 -7.57 -8.70
N LYS A 133 14.24 -7.16 -7.48
CA LYS A 133 13.57 -7.99 -6.46
C LYS A 133 13.16 -7.15 -5.27
N ILE A 134 12.18 -7.64 -4.51
CA ILE A 134 11.89 -7.21 -3.14
C ILE A 134 12.11 -8.40 -2.21
N GLU A 135 12.89 -8.23 -1.15
CA GLU A 135 13.13 -9.25 -0.12
C GLU A 135 12.30 -8.90 1.13
N GLU A 136 11.42 -9.83 1.56
CA GLU A 136 10.59 -9.63 2.75
C GLU A 136 11.43 -9.81 4.02
N LYS A 137 11.53 -8.76 4.81
CA LYS A 137 12.19 -8.74 6.13
C LYS A 137 13.54 -9.48 6.15
N PRO A 138 14.49 -9.13 5.29
CA PRO A 138 15.75 -9.84 5.19
C PRO A 138 16.63 -9.59 6.42
N GLU A 139 17.31 -10.61 6.93
CA GLU A 139 18.29 -10.43 8.02
C GLU A 139 19.45 -9.50 7.63
N LYS A 140 19.75 -9.39 6.34
CA LYS A 140 20.81 -8.53 5.79
C LYS A 140 20.25 -7.73 4.61
N PRO A 141 19.69 -6.55 4.87
CA PRO A 141 19.14 -5.70 3.84
C PRO A 141 20.18 -5.34 2.77
N LYS A 142 19.75 -5.33 1.50
CA LYS A 142 20.60 -4.96 0.36
C LYS A 142 20.47 -3.51 -0.04
N SER A 143 19.54 -2.79 0.58
CA SER A 143 19.39 -1.34 0.44
C SER A 143 18.87 -0.73 1.75
N ASP A 144 19.00 0.59 1.88
CA ASP A 144 18.48 1.37 3.02
C ASP A 144 17.01 1.75 2.83
N TYR A 145 16.29 1.11 1.89
CA TYR A 145 14.93 1.45 1.54
C TYR A 145 13.95 0.39 2.04
N ALA A 146 12.80 0.87 2.48
CA ALA A 146 11.62 0.06 2.74
C ALA A 146 10.57 0.28 1.64
N VAL A 147 9.89 -0.78 1.23
CA VAL A 147 8.65 -0.67 0.49
C VAL A 147 7.56 -0.26 1.47
N THR A 148 6.88 0.85 1.19
CA THR A 148 5.81 1.36 2.05
C THR A 148 4.50 0.59 1.85
N GLY A 149 3.50 0.89 2.67
CA GLY A 149 2.19 0.25 2.56
C GLY A 149 1.25 0.93 1.55
N LEU A 150 1.78 1.47 0.46
CA LEU A 150 0.99 2.03 -0.65
C LEU A 150 1.40 1.36 -1.95
N TYR A 151 0.44 0.73 -2.63
CA TYR A 151 0.66 -0.03 -3.86
C TYR A 151 -0.40 0.33 -4.89
N VAL A 152 -0.03 0.37 -6.17
CA VAL A 152 -0.98 0.41 -7.29
C VAL A 152 -0.79 -0.86 -8.11
N LEU A 153 -1.87 -1.56 -8.36
CA LEU A 153 -1.90 -2.87 -8.99
C LEU A 153 -3.00 -2.92 -10.04
N ASP A 154 -2.75 -3.54 -11.15
CA ASP A 154 -3.79 -3.84 -12.11
C ASP A 154 -4.66 -5.04 -11.69
N SER A 155 -5.74 -5.31 -12.44
CA SER A 155 -6.66 -6.41 -12.14
C SER A 155 -6.06 -7.81 -12.27
N ASN A 156 -4.88 -7.95 -12.90
CA ASN A 156 -4.18 -9.23 -12.96
C ASN A 156 -3.72 -9.72 -11.58
N VAL A 157 -3.69 -8.84 -10.60
CA VAL A 157 -3.41 -9.16 -9.20
C VAL A 157 -4.25 -10.33 -8.70
N TRP A 158 -5.51 -10.45 -9.15
CA TRP A 158 -6.41 -11.53 -8.73
C TRP A 158 -5.92 -12.90 -9.20
N ASN A 159 -5.42 -12.99 -10.42
CA ASN A 159 -4.83 -14.22 -10.96
C ASN A 159 -3.55 -14.59 -10.21
N ILE A 160 -2.70 -13.59 -9.94
CA ILE A 160 -1.45 -13.79 -9.20
C ILE A 160 -1.73 -14.35 -7.81
N ILE A 161 -2.65 -13.71 -7.07
CA ILE A 161 -2.97 -14.14 -5.69
C ILE A 161 -3.47 -15.59 -5.65
N ARG A 162 -4.27 -16.03 -6.65
CA ARG A 162 -4.74 -17.43 -6.72
C ARG A 162 -3.64 -18.46 -6.88
N GLU A 163 -2.49 -18.06 -7.44
CA GLU A 163 -1.33 -18.95 -7.67
C GLU A 163 -0.30 -18.90 -6.52
N LEU A 164 -0.44 -17.94 -5.59
CA LEU A 164 0.49 -17.81 -4.47
C LEU A 164 0.44 -19.03 -3.55
N LYS A 165 1.58 -19.32 -2.96
CA LYS A 165 1.71 -20.27 -1.87
C LYS A 165 2.03 -19.54 -0.58
N PRO A 166 1.49 -19.98 0.57
CA PRO A 166 1.85 -19.41 1.84
C PRO A 166 3.36 -19.47 2.08
N SER A 167 3.90 -18.38 2.65
CA SER A 167 5.29 -18.31 3.11
C SER A 167 5.55 -19.25 4.29
N GLU A 168 6.79 -19.30 4.78
CA GLU A 168 7.14 -20.04 6.01
C GLU A 168 6.34 -19.55 7.23
N ARG A 169 5.84 -18.32 7.20
CA ARG A 169 4.96 -17.74 8.22
C ARG A 169 3.48 -18.17 8.08
N GLY A 170 3.15 -18.91 7.01
CA GLY A 170 1.79 -19.31 6.69
C GLY A 170 0.94 -18.19 6.08
N GLU A 171 1.55 -17.11 5.59
CA GLU A 171 0.90 -15.92 5.04
C GLU A 171 1.07 -15.85 3.52
N LEU A 172 0.07 -15.31 2.81
CA LEU A 172 0.20 -14.87 1.42
C LEU A 172 0.77 -13.46 1.42
N GLU A 173 2.03 -13.35 1.03
CA GLU A 173 2.80 -12.11 1.12
C GLU A 173 2.49 -11.18 -0.07
N ILE A 174 2.31 -9.91 0.21
CA ILE A 174 2.17 -8.90 -0.86
C ILE A 174 3.47 -8.75 -1.65
N VAL A 175 4.61 -8.99 -1.02
CA VAL A 175 5.92 -8.96 -1.67
C VAL A 175 6.02 -10.00 -2.79
N ASP A 176 5.41 -11.17 -2.64
CA ASP A 176 5.39 -12.19 -3.70
C ASP A 176 4.52 -11.77 -4.88
N VAL A 177 3.40 -11.07 -4.62
CA VAL A 177 2.59 -10.45 -5.67
C VAL A 177 3.43 -9.45 -6.46
N ILE A 178 4.11 -8.53 -5.78
CA ILE A 178 4.90 -7.50 -6.44
C ILE A 178 6.09 -8.09 -7.18
N ASN A 179 6.76 -9.09 -6.61
CA ASN A 179 7.87 -9.79 -7.29
C ASN A 179 7.45 -10.48 -8.59
N TRP A 180 6.21 -10.94 -8.68
CA TRP A 180 5.67 -11.47 -9.94
C TRP A 180 5.73 -10.42 -11.07
N TYR A 181 5.42 -9.14 -10.77
CA TYR A 181 5.54 -8.03 -11.71
C TYR A 181 7.01 -7.62 -11.93
N VAL A 182 7.83 -7.59 -10.87
CA VAL A 182 9.26 -7.26 -10.94
C VAL A 182 10.00 -8.20 -11.87
N ASP A 183 9.76 -9.51 -11.76
CA ASP A 183 10.38 -10.55 -12.59
C ASP A 183 10.06 -10.37 -14.09
N ARG A 184 9.01 -9.61 -14.42
CA ARG A 184 8.59 -9.29 -15.79
C ARG A 184 8.98 -7.88 -16.24
N GLY A 185 9.70 -7.13 -15.39
CA GLY A 185 10.06 -5.74 -15.65
C GLY A 185 8.84 -4.80 -15.68
N ARG A 186 7.79 -5.13 -14.90
CA ARG A 186 6.49 -4.46 -14.90
C ARG A 186 6.15 -3.74 -13.58
N THR A 187 7.16 -3.44 -12.79
CA THR A 187 7.01 -2.66 -11.54
C THR A 187 7.73 -1.33 -11.67
N GLY A 188 6.97 -0.25 -11.60
CA GLY A 188 7.50 1.09 -11.35
C GLY A 188 7.70 1.34 -9.86
N TYR A 189 8.55 2.30 -9.52
CA TYR A 189 8.65 2.77 -8.14
C TYR A 189 8.88 4.28 -8.05
N SER A 190 8.41 4.87 -6.96
CA SER A 190 8.67 6.26 -6.59
C SER A 190 9.26 6.34 -5.19
N GLU A 191 10.24 7.22 -5.00
CA GLU A 191 10.82 7.49 -3.70
C GLU A 191 10.05 8.63 -3.03
N LEU A 192 9.57 8.39 -1.81
CA LEU A 192 8.88 9.39 -1.00
C LEU A 192 9.87 10.42 -0.45
N GLU A 193 9.56 11.69 -0.57
CA GLU A 193 10.37 12.78 -0.03
C GLU A 193 10.02 13.09 1.42
N GLY A 194 8.72 13.13 1.74
CA GLY A 194 8.20 13.40 3.06
C GLY A 194 8.39 12.25 4.05
N PHE A 195 7.92 12.45 5.26
CA PHE A 195 7.92 11.41 6.28
C PHE A 195 6.94 10.28 5.92
N TRP A 196 7.35 9.06 6.28
CA TRP A 196 6.51 7.87 6.27
C TRP A 196 6.71 7.06 7.55
N SER A 197 5.62 6.48 8.07
CA SER A 197 5.66 5.52 9.19
C SER A 197 4.56 4.48 9.05
N ASP A 198 4.89 3.24 9.43
CA ASP A 198 3.93 2.15 9.57
C ASP A 198 3.10 2.23 10.87
N ALA A 199 3.44 3.15 11.79
CA ALA A 199 2.81 3.30 13.11
C ALA A 199 2.48 1.96 13.83
N GLY A 200 3.12 0.89 13.44
CA GLY A 200 2.91 -0.46 13.96
C GLY A 200 3.55 -0.70 15.33
N THR A 201 4.34 0.25 15.84
CA THR A 201 4.97 0.21 17.16
C THR A 201 4.55 1.42 18.00
N PRO A 202 4.58 1.33 19.35
CA PRO A 202 4.33 2.50 20.21
C PRO A 202 5.21 3.70 19.86
N ASP A 203 6.47 3.49 19.53
CA ASP A 203 7.41 4.57 19.21
C ASP A 203 7.08 5.21 17.86
N SER A 204 6.77 4.42 16.82
CA SER A 204 6.33 4.94 15.54
C SER A 204 4.99 5.68 15.63
N LEU A 205 4.07 5.22 16.48
CA LEU A 205 2.80 5.91 16.75
C LEU A 205 3.01 7.27 17.42
N VAL A 206 3.91 7.35 18.42
CA VAL A 206 4.26 8.62 19.07
C VAL A 206 4.85 9.61 18.06
N HIS A 207 5.75 9.14 17.21
CA HIS A 207 6.36 9.96 16.18
C HIS A 207 5.32 10.46 15.15
N ALA A 208 4.46 9.58 14.68
CA ALA A 208 3.36 9.92 13.79
C ALA A 208 2.41 10.98 14.40
N ASN A 209 2.04 10.84 15.67
CA ASN A 209 1.21 11.81 16.38
C ASN A 209 1.89 13.19 16.48
N LYS A 210 3.20 13.23 16.69
CA LYS A 210 3.96 14.48 16.74
C LYS A 210 3.90 15.22 15.41
N LEU A 211 4.16 14.54 14.30
CA LEU A 211 4.10 15.10 12.96
C LEU A 211 2.73 15.68 12.62
N VAL A 212 1.67 14.94 12.94
CA VAL A 212 0.31 15.40 12.70
C VAL A 212 0.00 16.64 13.54
N SER A 213 0.46 16.68 14.81
CA SER A 213 0.26 17.83 15.68
C SER A 213 1.02 19.08 15.22
N GLU A 214 2.16 18.92 14.55
CA GLU A 214 2.93 20.00 13.97
C GLU A 214 2.22 20.57 12.71
N ARG A 215 1.68 19.74 11.83
CA ARG A 215 0.88 20.16 10.67
C ARG A 215 -0.39 20.94 11.04
N SER A 216 -1.07 20.53 12.10
CA SER A 216 -2.30 21.21 12.57
C SER A 216 -2.04 22.61 13.12
N LYS A 217 -0.78 23.04 13.30
CA LYS A 217 -0.40 24.38 13.74
C LYS A 217 -0.06 25.31 12.59
N ASP A 218 0.22 24.75 11.41
CA ASP A 218 0.62 25.49 10.20
C ASP A 218 -0.56 25.64 9.21
N ALA A 219 -1.72 25.05 9.52
CA ALA A 219 -2.97 25.14 8.77
C ALA A 219 -3.98 26.08 9.48
#